data_fbef50b3590f35711a228f9717e936e9
#
_entry.id   fbef50b3590f35711a228f9717e936e9
#
_cell.length_a   1.000
_cell.length_b   1.000
_cell.length_c   1.000
_cell.angle_alpha   90.00
_cell.angle_beta   90.00
_cell.angle_gamma   90.00
#
_symmetry.space_group_name_H-M   'P 1'
#
loop_
_entity.id
_entity.type
_entity.pdbx_description
1 polymer ?
#
loop_
_entity_poly.entity_id
_entity_poly.type
_entity_poly.pdbx_seq_one_letter_code
_entity_poly.pdbx_strand_id
1 'polypeptide(L)'
;MFKIGYAQEIITPPVGVGLAGYFNYRPNQGMYDDLYVKVVMIESNGKKFGFMAFDLCSLRAVTFAELDKRITEKYGKELRDGLIISATHTHTGPKYVGDLSEMDALTRHAFDLTLDAAMRALDRALLNLLPGELEVGSVYNNPYGFVRRYWMKNGTIVTNPGWGNPDIDKPECGYDRTIGILAVKQGGRLAALICNIANHGDTIGGDIVSGDWYGRFAQEIQHTLKTSLPVLVVDDASGNINHFDFNQKINQSSYAEAVRIGRGYAAIVLDALDKLEPVKEDAIRVANGSVTVPHRKLTDAELAEAKHILATVPDIKKEGDFESQDLANKVPAALRYFAQRAIDCHEKSTPSHECRLTAIEIGSQLAFVSLPGEPFNGIAQAIRAASPCKYTFVIELAQADSDYVPMKECFERGGYEVQPGIDTVAPNAADEIIKAAIALL
;
A
#
# COMPACT_ATOMS: atom_id res chain seq x y z
N MET A 1 29.85 -3.01 -8.94
CA MET A 1 29.46 -1.61 -9.35
C MET A 1 28.06 -1.66 -9.90
N PHE A 2 27.18 -0.82 -9.39
CA PHE A 2 25.78 -0.78 -9.84
C PHE A 2 25.64 -0.02 -11.16
N LYS A 3 24.73 -0.48 -12.01
CA LYS A 3 24.13 0.33 -13.07
C LYS A 3 22.69 0.59 -12.69
N ILE A 4 22.21 1.78 -12.90
CA ILE A 4 20.93 2.25 -12.45
C ILE A 4 20.20 2.92 -13.61
N GLY A 5 18.92 2.62 -13.75
CA GLY A 5 18.04 3.28 -14.68
C GLY A 5 16.73 3.62 -14.03
N TYR A 6 16.08 4.68 -14.43
CA TYR A 6 14.83 5.14 -13.84
C TYR A 6 13.96 5.87 -14.84
N ALA A 7 12.66 5.84 -14.59
CA ALA A 7 11.68 6.60 -15.35
C ALA A 7 10.39 6.76 -14.55
N GLN A 8 9.57 7.71 -14.96
CA GLN A 8 8.18 7.82 -14.54
C GLN A 8 7.30 8.20 -15.73
N GLU A 9 6.04 7.73 -15.70
CA GLU A 9 5.02 8.02 -16.70
C GLU A 9 3.71 8.38 -15.99
N ILE A 10 2.93 9.27 -16.61
CA ILE A 10 1.61 9.67 -16.11
C ILE A 10 0.60 8.53 -16.34
N ILE A 11 -0.21 8.26 -15.32
CA ILE A 11 -1.31 7.30 -15.33
C ILE A 11 -2.64 7.91 -14.88
N THR A 12 -2.74 9.24 -14.88
CA THR A 12 -3.97 9.96 -14.51
C THR A 12 -5.12 9.52 -15.43
N PRO A 13 -6.25 9.02 -14.89
CA PRO A 13 -7.34 8.52 -15.70
C PRO A 13 -8.13 9.67 -16.33
N PRO A 14 -8.82 9.43 -17.46
CA PRO A 14 -9.83 10.37 -18.00
C PRO A 14 -10.94 10.65 -16.97
N VAL A 15 -11.58 11.82 -17.09
CA VAL A 15 -12.78 12.17 -16.30
C VAL A 15 -13.87 11.14 -16.52
N GLY A 16 -14.57 10.76 -15.46
CA GLY A 16 -15.64 9.77 -15.47
C GLY A 16 -15.23 8.36 -15.03
N VAL A 17 -13.93 8.04 -15.01
CA VAL A 17 -13.43 6.75 -14.45
C VAL A 17 -13.69 6.69 -12.96
N GLY A 18 -14.23 5.56 -12.46
CA GLY A 18 -14.49 5.35 -11.04
C GLY A 18 -13.21 5.32 -10.20
N LEU A 19 -13.25 5.94 -9.01
CA LEU A 19 -12.15 5.99 -8.06
C LEU A 19 -12.23 4.84 -7.03
N ALA A 20 -11.06 4.37 -6.59
CA ALA A 20 -10.88 3.36 -5.54
C ALA A 20 -10.82 3.99 -4.13
N GLY A 21 -10.71 3.13 -3.10
CA GLY A 21 -10.45 3.49 -1.71
C GLY A 21 -11.68 3.63 -0.82
N TYR A 22 -12.89 3.81 -1.40
CA TYR A 22 -14.15 3.93 -0.65
C TYR A 22 -15.21 2.96 -1.17
N PHE A 23 -16.33 2.86 -0.46
CA PHE A 23 -17.37 1.86 -0.74
C PHE A 23 -18.30 2.25 -1.89
N ASN A 24 -18.61 3.53 -2.02
CA ASN A 24 -19.49 4.03 -3.08
C ASN A 24 -18.75 4.19 -4.42
N TYR A 25 -19.48 4.04 -5.51
CA TYR A 25 -18.96 4.37 -6.83
C TYR A 25 -18.80 5.89 -6.97
N ARG A 26 -17.57 6.34 -7.26
CA ARG A 26 -17.19 7.74 -7.37
C ARG A 26 -16.54 7.99 -8.72
N PRO A 27 -17.28 8.37 -9.76
CA PRO A 27 -16.68 8.78 -11.03
C PRO A 27 -15.88 10.08 -10.81
N ASN A 28 -14.63 10.13 -11.24
CA ASN A 28 -13.81 11.32 -11.03
C ASN A 28 -14.34 12.52 -11.84
N GLN A 29 -14.25 13.70 -11.25
CA GLN A 29 -14.71 14.98 -11.83
C GLN A 29 -13.54 15.88 -12.27
N GLY A 30 -12.30 15.46 -12.04
CA GLY A 30 -11.10 16.22 -12.34
C GLY A 30 -9.92 15.75 -11.50
N MET A 31 -8.85 16.55 -11.43
CA MET A 31 -7.65 16.21 -10.68
C MET A 31 -7.09 17.41 -9.93
N TYR A 32 -6.52 17.17 -8.76
CA TYR A 32 -5.62 18.09 -8.07
C TYR A 32 -4.20 17.98 -8.61
N ASP A 33 -3.77 16.75 -8.92
CA ASP A 33 -2.43 16.42 -9.38
C ASP A 33 -2.40 15.09 -10.16
N ASP A 34 -1.36 14.95 -10.98
CA ASP A 34 -1.15 13.74 -11.77
C ASP A 34 -0.78 12.54 -10.92
N LEU A 35 -1.24 11.38 -11.35
CA LEU A 35 -0.80 10.08 -10.87
C LEU A 35 0.32 9.53 -11.76
N TYR A 36 1.23 8.80 -11.15
CA TYR A 36 2.39 8.26 -11.86
C TYR A 36 2.56 6.75 -11.63
N VAL A 37 3.13 6.08 -12.61
CA VAL A 37 3.92 4.87 -12.41
C VAL A 37 5.39 5.25 -12.44
N LYS A 38 6.14 4.80 -11.44
CA LYS A 38 7.55 5.13 -11.25
C LYS A 38 8.36 3.85 -11.23
N VAL A 39 9.44 3.80 -12.00
CA VAL A 39 10.30 2.61 -12.13
C VAL A 39 11.75 2.98 -11.81
N VAL A 40 12.37 2.16 -10.97
CA VAL A 40 13.82 2.17 -10.73
C VAL A 40 14.34 0.77 -10.98
N MET A 41 15.31 0.65 -11.90
CA MET A 41 16.01 -0.60 -12.21
C MET A 41 17.46 -0.52 -11.73
N ILE A 42 17.95 -1.59 -11.14
CA ILE A 42 19.31 -1.71 -10.63
C ILE A 42 19.92 -3.00 -11.19
N GLU A 43 21.12 -2.89 -11.73
CA GLU A 43 21.89 -4.04 -12.21
C GLU A 43 23.23 -4.10 -11.47
N SER A 44 23.61 -5.27 -11.01
CA SER A 44 24.94 -5.58 -10.54
C SER A 44 25.33 -7.01 -10.89
N ASN A 45 26.57 -7.21 -11.37
CA ASN A 45 27.11 -8.53 -11.72
C ASN A 45 26.20 -9.33 -12.68
N GLY A 46 25.54 -8.63 -13.63
CA GLY A 46 24.61 -9.20 -14.62
C GLY A 46 23.22 -9.52 -14.10
N LYS A 47 22.96 -9.41 -12.80
CA LYS A 47 21.61 -9.56 -12.22
C LYS A 47 20.89 -8.22 -12.19
N LYS A 48 19.60 -8.24 -12.53
CA LYS A 48 18.72 -7.07 -12.52
C LYS A 48 17.62 -7.26 -11.50
N PHE A 49 17.35 -6.21 -10.76
CA PHE A 49 16.15 -6.08 -9.95
C PHE A 49 15.61 -4.66 -10.01
N GLY A 50 14.41 -4.44 -9.52
CA GLY A 50 13.85 -3.09 -9.52
C GLY A 50 12.50 -2.98 -8.83
N PHE A 51 12.01 -1.75 -8.86
CA PHE A 51 10.74 -1.37 -8.25
C PHE A 51 9.87 -0.70 -9.29
N MET A 52 8.59 -1.05 -9.29
CA MET A 52 7.56 -0.42 -10.11
C MET A 52 6.41 -0.04 -9.19
N ALA A 53 6.36 1.24 -8.78
CA ALA A 53 5.36 1.76 -7.86
C ALA A 53 4.30 2.57 -8.61
N PHE A 54 3.03 2.27 -8.35
CA PHE A 54 1.88 2.94 -8.95
C PHE A 54 1.19 3.84 -7.94
N ASP A 55 0.83 5.04 -8.34
CA ASP A 55 -0.06 5.91 -7.56
C ASP A 55 -1.52 5.42 -7.74
N LEU A 56 -1.80 4.25 -7.16
CA LEU A 56 -3.09 3.56 -7.12
C LEU A 56 -3.42 3.14 -5.68
N CYS A 57 -4.70 2.90 -5.40
CA CYS A 57 -5.13 2.39 -4.10
C CYS A 57 -4.62 0.95 -3.85
N SER A 58 -4.75 0.11 -4.86
CA SER A 58 -4.24 -1.26 -4.86
C SER A 58 -4.05 -1.75 -6.28
N LEU A 59 -3.22 -2.76 -6.45
CA LEU A 59 -3.12 -3.52 -7.69
C LEU A 59 -3.92 -4.81 -7.53
N ARG A 60 -5.03 -4.90 -8.25
CA ARG A 60 -5.91 -6.09 -8.20
C ARG A 60 -5.31 -7.23 -9.03
N ALA A 61 -5.79 -8.44 -8.80
CA ALA A 61 -5.29 -9.64 -9.45
C ALA A 61 -5.20 -9.51 -10.98
N VAL A 62 -6.20 -8.88 -11.62
CA VAL A 62 -6.22 -8.62 -13.07
C VAL A 62 -5.03 -7.74 -13.51
N THR A 63 -4.66 -6.74 -12.71
CA THR A 63 -3.54 -5.84 -13.02
C THR A 63 -2.20 -6.57 -12.93
N PHE A 64 -2.00 -7.36 -11.87
CA PHE A 64 -0.79 -8.19 -11.74
C PHE A 64 -0.68 -9.20 -12.88
N ALA A 65 -1.76 -9.89 -13.23
CA ALA A 65 -1.77 -10.89 -14.30
C ALA A 65 -1.38 -10.29 -15.66
N GLU A 66 -1.93 -9.11 -16.00
CA GLU A 66 -1.61 -8.44 -17.26
C GLU A 66 -0.17 -7.88 -17.26
N LEU A 67 0.33 -7.33 -16.15
CA LEU A 67 1.72 -6.90 -16.02
C LEU A 67 2.69 -8.08 -16.11
N ASP A 68 2.41 -9.17 -15.39
CA ASP A 68 3.22 -10.40 -15.43
C ASP A 68 3.34 -10.93 -16.84
N LYS A 69 2.22 -10.99 -17.57
CA LYS A 69 2.17 -11.41 -18.96
C LYS A 69 3.03 -10.49 -19.83
N ARG A 70 2.74 -9.18 -19.85
CA ARG A 70 3.42 -8.22 -20.73
C ARG A 70 4.93 -8.13 -20.46
N ILE A 71 5.34 -8.15 -19.19
CA ILE A 71 6.75 -8.10 -18.80
C ILE A 71 7.46 -9.41 -19.18
N THR A 72 6.85 -10.57 -18.90
CA THR A 72 7.43 -11.86 -19.20
C THR A 72 7.55 -12.08 -20.70
N GLU A 73 6.55 -11.72 -21.49
CA GLU A 73 6.56 -11.85 -22.95
C GLU A 73 7.66 -10.96 -23.58
N LYS A 74 7.88 -9.75 -23.06
CA LYS A 74 8.82 -8.80 -23.64
C LYS A 74 10.26 -8.96 -23.14
N TYR A 75 10.46 -9.28 -21.85
CA TYR A 75 11.78 -9.25 -21.20
C TYR A 75 12.20 -10.59 -20.58
N GLY A 76 11.30 -11.56 -20.56
CA GLY A 76 11.53 -12.86 -19.94
C GLY A 76 11.22 -12.90 -18.45
N LYS A 77 11.10 -14.12 -17.95
CA LYS A 77 10.72 -14.41 -16.56
C LYS A 77 11.76 -13.89 -15.55
N GLU A 78 13.05 -13.94 -15.87
CA GLU A 78 14.11 -13.51 -14.99
C GLU A 78 13.99 -12.03 -14.60
N LEU A 79 13.68 -11.14 -15.57
CA LEU A 79 13.45 -9.73 -15.27
C LEU A 79 12.19 -9.56 -14.42
N ARG A 80 11.09 -10.28 -14.75
CA ARG A 80 9.85 -10.21 -13.97
C ARG A 80 10.06 -10.67 -12.53
N ASP A 81 10.82 -11.71 -12.33
CA ASP A 81 11.15 -12.26 -11.02
C ASP A 81 11.99 -11.29 -10.16
N GLY A 82 12.77 -10.43 -10.80
CA GLY A 82 13.54 -9.37 -10.14
C GLY A 82 12.76 -8.08 -9.84
N LEU A 83 11.47 -7.98 -10.23
CA LEU A 83 10.68 -6.77 -10.01
C LEU A 83 9.75 -6.90 -8.81
N ILE A 84 9.79 -5.93 -7.90
CA ILE A 84 8.74 -5.69 -6.91
C ILE A 84 7.79 -4.65 -7.49
N ILE A 85 6.53 -5.04 -7.67
CA ILE A 85 5.46 -4.20 -8.21
C ILE A 85 4.50 -3.91 -7.07
N SER A 86 4.24 -2.62 -6.77
CA SER A 86 3.42 -2.20 -5.63
C SER A 86 2.55 -0.98 -5.95
N ALA A 87 1.58 -0.72 -5.09
CA ALA A 87 0.77 0.50 -5.10
C ALA A 87 1.16 1.40 -3.91
N THR A 88 0.88 2.71 -4.02
CA THR A 88 1.09 3.69 -2.95
C THR A 88 -0.10 3.81 -2.00
N HIS A 89 -1.24 3.24 -2.32
CA HIS A 89 -2.49 3.30 -1.56
C HIS A 89 -3.24 4.64 -1.59
N THR A 90 -3.08 5.48 -2.63
CA THR A 90 -3.95 6.66 -2.75
C THR A 90 -5.41 6.28 -2.93
N HIS A 91 -6.31 6.83 -2.09
CA HIS A 91 -7.76 6.55 -2.16
C HIS A 91 -8.50 7.37 -3.22
N THR A 92 -7.79 8.09 -4.08
CA THR A 92 -8.33 8.87 -5.18
C THR A 92 -7.68 8.54 -6.53
N GLY A 93 -7.12 7.34 -6.65
CA GLY A 93 -6.70 6.73 -7.92
C GLY A 93 -7.83 5.93 -8.59
N PRO A 94 -7.68 5.56 -9.88
CA PRO A 94 -8.68 4.78 -10.61
C PRO A 94 -8.89 3.38 -10.03
N LYS A 95 -10.13 2.90 -10.14
CA LYS A 95 -10.56 1.59 -9.66
C LYS A 95 -10.58 0.57 -10.80
N TYR A 96 -9.59 -0.33 -10.81
CA TYR A 96 -9.51 -1.45 -11.76
C TYR A 96 -9.85 -2.76 -11.05
N VAL A 97 -11.12 -3.17 -11.07
CA VAL A 97 -11.64 -4.37 -10.37
C VAL A 97 -12.42 -5.28 -11.33
N GLY A 98 -12.57 -6.53 -10.93
CA GLY A 98 -13.25 -7.55 -11.72
C GLY A 98 -12.40 -8.08 -12.88
N ASP A 99 -13.02 -8.81 -13.76
CA ASP A 99 -12.39 -9.29 -14.99
C ASP A 99 -12.37 -8.20 -16.06
N LEU A 100 -11.48 -8.35 -17.04
CA LEU A 100 -11.37 -7.39 -18.16
C LEU A 100 -12.69 -7.25 -18.94
N SER A 101 -13.53 -8.29 -18.98
CA SER A 101 -14.84 -8.29 -19.63
C SER A 101 -15.92 -7.54 -18.86
N GLU A 102 -15.69 -7.26 -17.58
CA GLU A 102 -16.62 -6.55 -16.70
C GLU A 102 -16.36 -5.04 -16.67
N MET A 103 -15.19 -4.61 -17.14
CA MET A 103 -14.85 -3.19 -17.23
C MET A 103 -15.66 -2.52 -18.34
N ASP A 104 -16.30 -1.38 -18.03
CA ASP A 104 -16.86 -0.51 -19.06
C ASP A 104 -15.78 0.02 -20.01
N ALA A 105 -16.17 0.54 -21.18
CA ALA A 105 -15.23 0.95 -22.22
C ALA A 105 -14.26 2.05 -21.77
N LEU A 106 -14.70 2.99 -20.92
CA LEU A 106 -13.88 4.08 -20.42
C LEU A 106 -12.85 3.56 -19.39
N THR A 107 -13.29 2.75 -18.44
CA THR A 107 -12.44 2.12 -17.44
C THR A 107 -11.42 1.19 -18.12
N ARG A 108 -11.83 0.41 -19.11
CA ARG A 108 -10.94 -0.44 -19.87
C ARG A 108 -9.87 0.36 -20.63
N HIS A 109 -10.25 1.46 -21.26
CA HIS A 109 -9.31 2.34 -21.93
C HIS A 109 -8.28 2.94 -20.95
N ALA A 110 -8.73 3.42 -19.78
CA ALA A 110 -7.84 3.93 -18.74
C ALA A 110 -6.89 2.85 -18.21
N PHE A 111 -7.38 1.63 -18.04
CA PHE A 111 -6.57 0.47 -17.63
C PHE A 111 -5.46 0.18 -18.65
N ASP A 112 -5.80 0.10 -19.94
CA ASP A 112 -4.83 -0.16 -21.01
C ASP A 112 -3.78 0.96 -21.08
N LEU A 113 -4.17 2.24 -20.94
CA LEU A 113 -3.23 3.36 -20.88
C LEU A 113 -2.27 3.25 -19.67
N THR A 114 -2.77 2.82 -18.52
CA THR A 114 -1.95 2.60 -17.32
C THR A 114 -0.91 1.51 -17.53
N LEU A 115 -1.30 0.38 -18.12
CA LEU A 115 -0.37 -0.71 -18.43
C LEU A 115 0.66 -0.30 -19.49
N ASP A 116 0.24 0.41 -20.51
CA ASP A 116 1.16 0.92 -21.55
C ASP A 116 2.16 1.93 -20.96
N ALA A 117 1.73 2.80 -20.05
CA ALA A 117 2.60 3.72 -19.32
C ALA A 117 3.63 2.97 -18.46
N ALA A 118 3.21 1.91 -17.76
CA ALA A 118 4.10 1.04 -16.99
C ALA A 118 5.17 0.39 -17.87
N MET A 119 4.77 -0.14 -19.02
CA MET A 119 5.72 -0.74 -19.96
C MET A 119 6.68 0.30 -20.56
N ARG A 120 6.22 1.52 -20.88
CA ARG A 120 7.12 2.61 -21.35
C ARG A 120 8.08 3.04 -20.25
N ALA A 121 7.64 3.16 -19.00
CA ALA A 121 8.52 3.49 -17.89
C ALA A 121 9.60 2.41 -17.68
N LEU A 122 9.23 1.13 -17.76
CA LEU A 122 10.19 0.02 -17.69
C LEU A 122 11.18 0.03 -18.86
N ASP A 123 10.71 0.24 -20.09
CA ASP A 123 11.56 0.40 -21.28
C ASP A 123 12.62 1.48 -21.06
N ARG A 124 12.18 2.67 -20.66
CA ARG A 124 13.06 3.82 -20.44
C ARG A 124 14.07 3.58 -19.33
N ALA A 125 13.64 2.96 -18.22
CA ALA A 125 14.54 2.61 -17.14
C ALA A 125 15.62 1.61 -17.58
N LEU A 126 15.24 0.58 -18.35
CA LEU A 126 16.18 -0.42 -18.86
C LEU A 126 17.15 0.14 -19.91
N LEU A 127 16.68 1.04 -20.79
CA LEU A 127 17.51 1.70 -21.80
C LEU A 127 18.53 2.67 -21.20
N ASN A 128 18.25 3.21 -20.01
CA ASN A 128 19.07 4.23 -19.34
C ASN A 128 19.88 3.67 -18.17
N LEU A 129 20.21 2.37 -18.17
CA LEU A 129 21.09 1.75 -17.19
C LEU A 129 22.52 2.31 -17.30
N LEU A 130 22.86 3.23 -16.43
CA LEU A 130 24.18 3.88 -16.36
C LEU A 130 24.86 3.60 -15.01
N PRO A 131 26.22 3.70 -14.95
CA PRO A 131 26.95 3.55 -13.69
C PRO A 131 26.41 4.47 -12.61
N GLY A 132 26.22 3.93 -11.41
CA GLY A 132 25.65 4.66 -10.29
C GLY A 132 26.00 4.06 -8.94
N GLU A 133 25.56 4.72 -7.90
CA GLU A 133 25.82 4.42 -6.50
C GLU A 133 24.50 4.38 -5.72
N LEU A 134 24.46 3.59 -4.67
CA LEU A 134 23.35 3.48 -3.73
C LEU A 134 23.80 3.96 -2.36
N GLU A 135 22.98 4.75 -1.71
CA GLU A 135 23.15 5.15 -0.30
C GLU A 135 21.86 4.84 0.46
N VAL A 136 21.99 4.23 1.63
CA VAL A 136 20.84 3.79 2.43
C VAL A 136 20.94 4.31 3.87
N GLY A 137 19.78 4.55 4.45
CA GLY A 137 19.65 4.89 5.86
C GLY A 137 18.20 4.87 6.32
N SER A 138 18.01 5.25 7.55
CA SER A 138 16.67 5.38 8.12
C SER A 138 16.61 6.48 9.17
N VAL A 139 15.39 7.03 9.36
CA VAL A 139 15.06 7.99 10.40
C VAL A 139 13.95 7.42 11.26
N TYR A 140 14.17 7.28 12.55
CA TYR A 140 13.14 6.85 13.49
C TYR A 140 12.32 8.04 13.98
N ASN A 141 11.52 8.60 13.08
CA ASN A 141 10.67 9.74 13.40
C ASN A 141 9.55 9.92 12.38
N ASN A 142 8.62 8.97 12.28
CA ASN A 142 7.38 9.20 11.53
C ASN A 142 6.37 9.97 12.41
N PRO A 143 6.23 11.30 12.26
CA PRO A 143 5.31 12.09 13.07
C PRO A 143 3.89 12.19 12.51
N TYR A 144 3.66 11.62 11.32
CA TYR A 144 2.40 11.73 10.57
C TYR A 144 1.65 10.40 10.44
N GLY A 145 2.20 9.31 10.96
CA GLY A 145 1.51 8.04 11.05
C GLY A 145 1.05 7.77 12.49
N PHE A 146 -0.14 7.22 12.64
CA PHE A 146 -0.75 6.89 13.93
C PHE A 146 -1.45 5.55 13.84
N VAL A 147 -1.44 4.79 14.94
CA VAL A 147 -2.30 3.61 15.06
C VAL A 147 -3.75 4.07 15.00
N ARG A 148 -4.54 3.48 14.07
CA ARG A 148 -5.94 3.89 13.88
C ARG A 148 -6.94 3.11 14.72
N ARG A 149 -6.49 2.05 15.41
CA ARG A 149 -7.26 1.17 16.27
C ARG A 149 -7.03 1.52 17.75
N TYR A 150 -8.11 1.74 18.48
CA TYR A 150 -8.04 2.22 19.84
C TYR A 150 -8.87 1.36 20.78
N TRP A 151 -8.32 1.06 21.95
CA TRP A 151 -9.10 0.63 23.10
C TRP A 151 -9.98 1.78 23.56
N MET A 152 -11.27 1.48 23.69
CA MET A 152 -12.24 2.39 24.29
C MET A 152 -12.40 2.10 25.79
N LYS A 153 -12.82 3.08 26.57
CA LYS A 153 -13.04 2.93 28.03
C LYS A 153 -14.00 1.81 28.40
N ASN A 154 -14.89 1.43 27.49
CA ASN A 154 -15.79 0.28 27.67
C ASN A 154 -15.16 -1.08 27.36
N GLY A 155 -13.86 -1.14 27.02
CA GLY A 155 -13.12 -2.35 26.71
C GLY A 155 -13.27 -2.87 25.28
N THR A 156 -13.90 -2.14 24.38
CA THR A 156 -14.00 -2.51 22.96
C THR A 156 -12.87 -1.89 22.13
N ILE A 157 -12.58 -2.45 20.94
CA ILE A 157 -11.73 -1.83 19.93
C ILE A 157 -12.60 -1.08 18.91
N VAL A 158 -12.23 0.16 18.63
CA VAL A 158 -12.82 0.97 17.55
C VAL A 158 -11.73 1.48 16.64
N THR A 159 -11.90 1.28 15.32
CA THR A 159 -11.06 1.86 14.29
C THR A 159 -11.57 3.27 13.98
N ASN A 160 -10.66 4.24 13.93
CA ASN A 160 -10.97 5.66 13.70
C ASN A 160 -12.07 6.17 14.65
N PRO A 161 -11.85 6.23 15.97
CA PRO A 161 -12.91 6.49 16.95
C PRO A 161 -13.45 7.93 16.97
N GLY A 162 -12.97 8.79 16.07
CA GLY A 162 -13.37 10.20 15.98
C GLY A 162 -12.43 11.15 16.72
N TRP A 163 -12.27 12.35 16.15
CA TRP A 163 -11.33 13.35 16.64
C TRP A 163 -11.73 13.88 18.03
N GLY A 164 -10.79 13.79 18.96
CA GLY A 164 -10.97 14.23 20.34
C GLY A 164 -12.10 13.49 21.08
N ASN A 165 -12.38 12.25 20.70
CA ASN A 165 -13.37 11.42 21.36
C ASN A 165 -12.94 11.15 22.82
N PRO A 166 -13.73 11.56 23.82
CA PRO A 166 -13.37 11.40 25.24
C PRO A 166 -13.40 9.96 25.72
N ASP A 167 -14.01 9.02 24.96
CA ASP A 167 -14.10 7.61 25.32
C ASP A 167 -12.89 6.79 24.88
N ILE A 168 -11.92 7.38 24.20
CA ILE A 168 -10.64 6.75 23.90
C ILE A 168 -9.89 6.51 25.22
N ASP A 169 -9.39 5.27 25.39
CA ASP A 169 -8.47 4.90 26.48
C ASP A 169 -7.02 5.01 26.00
N LYS A 170 -6.66 4.23 24.99
CA LYS A 170 -5.29 4.18 24.44
C LYS A 170 -5.25 3.55 23.04
N PRO A 171 -4.18 3.77 22.24
CA PRO A 171 -3.94 2.98 21.03
C PRO A 171 -3.87 1.48 21.35
N GLU A 172 -4.33 0.63 20.39
CA GLU A 172 -4.31 -0.84 20.56
C GLU A 172 -2.89 -1.38 20.74
N CYS A 173 -1.94 -0.81 20.01
CA CYS A 173 -0.53 -1.24 20.01
C CYS A 173 0.40 -0.05 19.77
N GLY A 174 1.70 -0.28 19.84
CA GLY A 174 2.71 0.58 19.22
C GLY A 174 2.90 0.22 17.75
N TYR A 175 3.63 1.05 17.00
CA TYR A 175 4.06 0.73 15.65
C TYR A 175 5.51 1.19 15.41
N ASP A 176 6.15 0.64 14.39
CA ASP A 176 7.48 1.04 13.98
C ASP A 176 7.41 2.39 13.23
N ARG A 177 8.06 3.40 13.77
CA ARG A 177 8.09 4.77 13.23
C ARG A 177 9.29 5.03 12.32
N THR A 178 9.90 3.98 11.82
CA THR A 178 11.05 4.07 10.93
C THR A 178 10.62 4.55 9.53
N ILE A 179 11.32 5.53 9.01
CA ILE A 179 11.29 5.94 7.60
C ILE A 179 12.57 5.43 6.97
N GLY A 180 12.46 4.44 6.08
CA GLY A 180 13.58 3.92 5.30
C GLY A 180 13.85 4.79 4.08
N ILE A 181 15.13 5.04 3.76
CA ILE A 181 15.54 5.89 2.64
C ILE A 181 16.62 5.17 1.84
N LEU A 182 16.39 4.99 0.54
CA LEU A 182 17.40 4.59 -0.43
C LEU A 182 17.57 5.70 -1.45
N ALA A 183 18.73 6.34 -1.43
CA ALA A 183 19.14 7.32 -2.43
C ALA A 183 19.90 6.62 -3.56
N VAL A 184 19.45 6.89 -4.77
CA VAL A 184 20.02 6.38 -6.01
C VAL A 184 20.75 7.51 -6.69
N LYS A 185 22.07 7.37 -6.92
CA LYS A 185 22.92 8.41 -7.49
C LYS A 185 23.52 7.99 -8.84
N GLN A 186 23.63 8.92 -9.76
CA GLN A 186 24.35 8.78 -11.01
C GLN A 186 25.27 10.00 -11.23
N GLY A 187 26.52 9.76 -11.55
CA GLY A 187 27.51 10.83 -11.71
C GLY A 187 27.60 11.77 -10.50
N GLY A 188 27.47 11.22 -9.29
CA GLY A 188 27.53 11.97 -8.04
C GLY A 188 26.28 12.81 -7.73
N ARG A 189 25.21 12.71 -8.54
CA ARG A 189 23.96 13.45 -8.36
C ARG A 189 22.82 12.49 -7.99
N LEU A 190 21.90 12.95 -7.16
CA LEU A 190 20.68 12.21 -6.88
C LEU A 190 19.87 12.01 -8.18
N ALA A 191 19.51 10.77 -8.47
CA ALA A 191 18.84 10.33 -9.68
C ALA A 191 17.43 9.78 -9.41
N ALA A 192 17.25 9.12 -8.25
CA ALA A 192 15.95 8.70 -7.75
C ALA A 192 15.99 8.56 -6.23
N LEU A 193 14.82 8.55 -5.60
CA LEU A 193 14.64 8.20 -4.18
C LEU A 193 13.62 7.07 -4.07
N ILE A 194 13.88 6.15 -3.15
CA ILE A 194 12.91 5.14 -2.71
C ILE A 194 12.76 5.28 -1.21
N CYS A 195 11.55 5.58 -0.74
CA CYS A 195 11.25 5.79 0.67
C CYS A 195 10.23 4.76 1.14
N ASN A 196 10.50 4.10 2.28
CA ASN A 196 9.62 3.13 2.90
C ASN A 196 9.00 3.76 4.15
N ILE A 197 7.69 4.02 4.10
CA ILE A 197 6.97 4.83 5.08
C ILE A 197 5.64 4.15 5.39
N ALA A 198 5.35 3.88 6.67
CA ALA A 198 4.04 3.36 7.07
C ALA A 198 3.05 4.51 7.27
N ASN A 199 2.12 4.68 6.32
CA ASN A 199 0.99 5.61 6.47
C ASN A 199 -0.03 5.43 5.33
N HIS A 200 -1.32 5.46 5.63
CA HIS A 200 -2.39 5.39 4.62
C HIS A 200 -2.48 6.63 3.74
N GLY A 201 -2.95 6.45 2.52
CA GLY A 201 -3.18 7.52 1.53
C GLY A 201 -4.65 7.92 1.42
N ASP A 202 -5.30 8.21 2.55
CA ASP A 202 -6.70 8.58 2.66
C ASP A 202 -6.92 9.97 3.27
N THR A 203 -5.95 10.89 3.08
CA THR A 203 -6.08 12.29 3.50
C THR A 203 -7.08 13.06 2.65
N ILE A 204 -7.32 12.62 1.42
CA ILE A 204 -8.24 13.24 0.47
C ILE A 204 -9.38 12.28 0.15
N GLY A 205 -10.58 12.71 0.43
CA GLY A 205 -11.81 12.04 -0.02
C GLY A 205 -12.39 12.67 -1.28
N GLY A 206 -13.63 12.28 -1.61
CA GLY A 206 -14.38 12.86 -2.74
C GLY A 206 -14.03 12.24 -4.08
N ASP A 207 -14.22 13.03 -5.15
CA ASP A 207 -14.21 12.57 -6.54
C ASP A 207 -13.15 13.26 -7.42
N ILE A 208 -12.13 13.87 -6.78
CA ILE A 208 -11.01 14.53 -7.47
C ILE A 208 -9.76 13.68 -7.36
N VAL A 209 -9.16 13.33 -8.49
CA VAL A 209 -7.94 12.51 -8.56
C VAL A 209 -6.77 13.20 -7.89
N SER A 210 -6.01 12.47 -7.08
CA SER A 210 -4.77 12.93 -6.46
C SER A 210 -3.86 11.75 -6.06
N GLY A 211 -2.54 11.96 -6.12
CA GLY A 211 -1.55 11.08 -5.51
C GLY A 211 -1.46 11.22 -4.00
N ASP A 212 -2.42 11.90 -3.35
CA ASP A 212 -2.46 12.15 -1.91
C ASP A 212 -1.13 12.73 -1.37
N TRP A 213 -0.79 12.48 -0.12
CA TRP A 213 0.47 12.95 0.46
C TRP A 213 1.71 12.37 -0.26
N TYR A 214 1.62 11.21 -0.90
CA TYR A 214 2.71 10.61 -1.70
C TYR A 214 3.09 11.49 -2.90
N GLY A 215 2.08 11.97 -3.62
CA GLY A 215 2.27 12.91 -4.73
C GLY A 215 2.84 14.25 -4.24
N ARG A 216 2.35 14.76 -3.10
CA ARG A 216 2.83 16.01 -2.49
C ARG A 216 4.26 15.89 -1.97
N PHE A 217 4.62 14.75 -1.37
CA PHE A 217 5.97 14.42 -0.95
C PHE A 217 6.96 14.42 -2.13
N ALA A 218 6.63 13.72 -3.19
CA ALA A 218 7.47 13.67 -4.39
C ALA A 218 7.66 15.06 -5.00
N GLN A 219 6.57 15.82 -5.13
CA GLN A 219 6.59 17.16 -5.70
C GLN A 219 7.43 18.15 -4.86
N GLU A 220 7.34 18.09 -3.52
CA GLU A 220 8.12 18.97 -2.64
C GLU A 220 9.62 18.68 -2.74
N ILE A 221 10.03 17.40 -2.81
CA ILE A 221 11.43 17.01 -3.04
C ILE A 221 11.91 17.53 -4.40
N GLN A 222 11.13 17.28 -5.46
CA GLN A 222 11.46 17.75 -6.80
C GLN A 222 11.60 19.27 -6.88
N HIS A 223 10.69 19.99 -6.25
CA HIS A 223 10.73 21.46 -6.18
C HIS A 223 11.95 21.97 -5.42
N THR A 224 12.23 21.41 -4.25
CA THR A 224 13.36 21.84 -3.40
C THR A 224 14.71 21.56 -4.07
N LEU A 225 14.86 20.40 -4.70
CA LEU A 225 16.09 20.02 -5.42
C LEU A 225 16.16 20.53 -6.86
N LYS A 226 15.11 21.21 -7.34
CA LYS A 226 14.97 21.73 -8.71
C LYS A 226 15.24 20.65 -9.77
N THR A 227 14.58 19.52 -9.64
CA THR A 227 14.77 18.33 -10.47
C THR A 227 13.42 17.68 -10.76
N SER A 228 13.40 16.74 -11.73
CA SER A 228 12.25 15.90 -12.05
C SER A 228 12.52 14.42 -11.76
N LEU A 229 13.44 14.12 -10.84
CA LEU A 229 13.77 12.74 -10.48
C LEU A 229 12.54 12.01 -9.92
N PRO A 230 12.37 10.71 -10.18
CA PRO A 230 11.31 9.93 -9.56
C PRO A 230 11.58 9.76 -8.06
N VAL A 231 10.53 10.00 -7.28
CA VAL A 231 10.48 9.73 -5.85
C VAL A 231 9.41 8.66 -5.64
N LEU A 232 9.85 7.44 -5.31
CA LEU A 232 8.99 6.31 -5.05
C LEU A 232 8.71 6.25 -3.55
N VAL A 233 7.45 6.19 -3.17
CA VAL A 233 7.08 5.65 -1.88
C VAL A 233 6.69 4.19 -2.11
N VAL A 234 7.41 3.29 -1.46
CA VAL A 234 7.06 1.88 -1.30
C VAL A 234 6.50 1.77 0.10
N ASP A 235 5.17 1.69 0.19
CA ASP A 235 4.50 1.79 1.48
C ASP A 235 4.92 0.63 2.40
N ASP A 236 5.16 0.95 3.67
CA ASP A 236 5.45 -0.07 4.68
C ASP A 236 4.13 -0.60 5.24
N ALA A 237 4.13 -1.74 5.91
CA ALA A 237 2.94 -2.33 6.49
C ALA A 237 2.13 -1.32 7.30
N SER A 238 1.03 -0.86 6.73
CA SER A 238 0.20 0.25 7.23
C SER A 238 -1.27 -0.12 7.42
N GLY A 239 -1.64 -1.41 7.33
CA GLY A 239 -3.02 -1.85 7.46
C GLY A 239 -3.73 -1.42 8.76
N ASN A 240 -3.00 -1.08 9.82
CA ASN A 240 -3.52 -0.50 11.06
C ASN A 240 -2.95 0.89 11.37
N ILE A 241 -2.34 1.56 10.39
CA ILE A 241 -1.73 2.89 10.54
C ILE A 241 -2.39 3.85 9.56
N ASN A 242 -2.72 5.06 9.99
CA ASN A 242 -3.12 6.15 9.11
C ASN A 242 -2.63 7.52 9.65
N HIS A 243 -3.04 8.58 8.99
CA HIS A 243 -2.60 9.95 9.31
C HIS A 243 -3.41 10.63 10.41
N PHE A 244 -4.47 10.00 10.95
CA PHE A 244 -5.34 10.62 11.95
C PHE A 244 -4.76 10.60 13.35
N ASP A 245 -4.44 11.79 13.88
CA ASP A 245 -4.17 11.99 15.30
C ASP A 245 -5.48 12.26 16.04
N PHE A 246 -6.09 11.24 16.62
CA PHE A 246 -7.36 11.35 17.33
C PHE A 246 -7.30 12.13 18.64
N ASN A 247 -6.11 12.50 19.11
CA ASN A 247 -5.97 13.41 20.25
C ASN A 247 -6.29 14.87 19.87
N GLN A 248 -6.30 15.19 18.57
CA GLN A 248 -6.60 16.53 18.07
C GLN A 248 -8.06 16.66 17.66
N LYS A 249 -8.63 17.87 17.85
CA LYS A 249 -10.03 18.21 17.51
C LYS A 249 -10.11 19.04 16.23
N ILE A 250 -9.32 18.71 15.24
CA ILE A 250 -9.28 19.40 13.95
C ILE A 250 -9.63 18.43 12.82
N ASN A 251 -10.18 18.96 11.72
CA ASN A 251 -10.36 18.18 10.52
C ASN A 251 -9.01 17.87 9.89
N GLN A 252 -8.71 16.58 9.72
CA GLN A 252 -7.47 16.06 9.13
C GLN A 252 -7.73 15.41 7.76
N SER A 253 -8.87 15.70 7.13
CA SER A 253 -9.23 15.17 5.81
C SER A 253 -9.37 16.33 4.82
N SER A 254 -8.32 16.62 4.07
CA SER A 254 -8.32 17.65 3.04
C SER A 254 -7.08 17.58 2.15
N TYR A 255 -7.14 18.20 0.97
CA TYR A 255 -5.95 18.40 0.13
C TYR A 255 -4.85 19.22 0.83
N ALA A 256 -5.22 20.20 1.66
CA ALA A 256 -4.26 20.97 2.45
C ALA A 256 -3.52 20.07 3.45
N GLU A 257 -4.18 19.08 4.02
CA GLU A 257 -3.57 18.10 4.92
C GLU A 257 -2.59 17.17 4.16
N ALA A 258 -2.96 16.69 2.97
CA ALA A 258 -2.03 15.95 2.11
C ALA A 258 -0.76 16.76 1.79
N VAL A 259 -0.92 18.07 1.50
CA VAL A 259 0.21 18.99 1.29
C VAL A 259 1.06 19.12 2.55
N ARG A 260 0.44 19.29 3.73
CA ARG A 260 1.15 19.42 5.01
C ARG A 260 1.97 18.18 5.34
N ILE A 261 1.38 17.00 5.19
CA ILE A 261 2.03 15.71 5.45
C ILE A 261 3.15 15.46 4.43
N GLY A 262 2.89 15.64 3.15
CA GLY A 262 3.87 15.44 2.08
C GLY A 262 5.09 16.34 2.24
N ARG A 263 4.89 17.63 2.55
CA ARG A 263 5.99 18.57 2.86
C ARG A 263 6.76 18.19 4.11
N GLY A 264 6.06 17.71 5.14
CA GLY A 264 6.70 17.26 6.37
C GLY A 264 7.60 16.06 6.16
N TYR A 265 7.15 15.05 5.42
CA TYR A 265 8.00 13.92 5.03
C TYR A 265 9.17 14.36 4.14
N ALA A 266 8.94 15.28 3.20
CA ALA A 266 10.02 15.82 2.36
C ALA A 266 11.12 16.47 3.18
N ALA A 267 10.76 17.29 4.17
CA ALA A 267 11.73 17.93 5.07
C ALA A 267 12.55 16.88 5.85
N ILE A 268 11.92 15.83 6.39
CA ILE A 268 12.60 14.74 7.10
C ILE A 268 13.58 14.02 6.20
N VAL A 269 13.15 13.64 4.99
CA VAL A 269 13.98 12.89 4.04
C VAL A 269 15.14 13.75 3.54
N LEU A 270 14.91 15.01 3.19
CA LEU A 270 15.96 15.93 2.73
C LEU A 270 17.02 16.16 3.80
N ASP A 271 16.64 16.32 5.08
CA ASP A 271 17.60 16.46 6.21
C ASP A 271 18.42 15.18 6.44
N ALA A 272 17.92 14.03 6.02
CA ALA A 272 18.59 12.76 6.18
C ALA A 272 19.58 12.42 5.04
N LEU A 273 19.48 13.06 3.87
CA LEU A 273 20.26 12.67 2.67
C LEU A 273 21.77 12.67 2.90
N ASP A 274 22.30 13.65 3.64
CA ASP A 274 23.74 13.74 3.93
C ASP A 274 24.22 12.76 5.01
N LYS A 275 23.29 12.02 5.63
CA LYS A 275 23.55 11.05 6.71
C LYS A 275 23.43 9.59 6.24
N LEU A 276 23.07 9.40 4.97
CA LEU A 276 22.97 8.06 4.38
C LEU A 276 24.35 7.45 4.23
N GLU A 277 24.44 6.13 4.37
CA GLU A 277 25.68 5.40 4.18
C GLU A 277 25.72 4.71 2.81
N PRO A 278 26.91 4.65 2.17
CA PRO A 278 27.05 3.94 0.91
C PRO A 278 26.74 2.44 1.04
N VAL A 279 26.02 1.89 0.07
CA VAL A 279 25.85 0.45 -0.10
C VAL A 279 27.14 -0.08 -0.73
N LYS A 280 27.97 -0.76 0.07
CA LYS A 280 29.32 -1.20 -0.33
C LYS A 280 29.34 -2.55 -1.00
N GLU A 281 28.42 -3.42 -0.63
CA GLU A 281 28.28 -4.76 -1.20
C GLU A 281 27.40 -4.69 -2.44
N ASP A 282 27.78 -5.42 -3.49
CA ASP A 282 27.06 -5.42 -4.77
C ASP A 282 26.60 -6.82 -5.20
N ALA A 283 26.69 -7.79 -4.30
CA ALA A 283 26.13 -9.11 -4.48
C ALA A 283 24.62 -9.06 -4.31
N ILE A 284 23.88 -9.37 -5.38
CA ILE A 284 22.42 -9.36 -5.37
C ILE A 284 21.90 -10.78 -5.25
N ARG A 285 21.00 -11.01 -4.29
CA ARG A 285 20.17 -12.22 -4.21
C ARG A 285 18.70 -11.82 -4.42
N VAL A 286 18.03 -12.48 -5.35
CA VAL A 286 16.58 -12.40 -5.56
C VAL A 286 16.01 -13.76 -5.21
N ALA A 287 15.09 -13.79 -4.27
CA ALA A 287 14.34 -14.97 -3.87
C ALA A 287 12.85 -14.73 -4.09
N ASN A 288 12.20 -15.67 -4.78
CA ASN A 288 10.76 -15.66 -4.99
C ASN A 288 10.14 -16.88 -4.33
N GLY A 289 8.98 -16.69 -3.75
CA GLY A 289 8.18 -17.74 -3.15
C GLY A 289 6.71 -17.43 -3.26
N SER A 290 5.90 -18.32 -2.74
CA SER A 290 4.47 -18.09 -2.55
C SER A 290 4.06 -18.50 -1.15
N VAL A 291 2.97 -17.93 -0.70
CA VAL A 291 2.30 -18.31 0.53
C VAL A 291 0.83 -18.54 0.24
N THR A 292 0.32 -19.66 0.73
CA THR A 292 -1.12 -19.92 0.69
C THR A 292 -1.77 -19.17 1.85
N VAL A 293 -2.54 -18.13 1.52
CA VAL A 293 -3.30 -17.35 2.50
C VAL A 293 -4.65 -18.00 2.70
N PRO A 294 -4.93 -18.57 3.89
CA PRO A 294 -6.22 -19.21 4.16
C PRO A 294 -7.32 -18.16 4.31
N HIS A 295 -8.52 -18.50 3.80
CA HIS A 295 -9.70 -17.66 3.96
C HIS A 295 -10.51 -18.07 5.19
N ARG A 296 -11.09 -17.06 5.83
CA ARG A 296 -12.05 -17.22 6.90
C ARG A 296 -13.43 -17.51 6.34
N LYS A 297 -14.14 -18.46 6.95
CA LYS A 297 -15.58 -18.61 6.76
C LYS A 297 -16.31 -18.03 7.96
N LEU A 298 -17.50 -17.46 7.73
CA LEU A 298 -18.37 -17.08 8.83
C LEU A 298 -18.71 -18.31 9.67
N THR A 299 -18.72 -18.15 10.98
CA THR A 299 -19.35 -19.11 11.88
C THR A 299 -20.87 -19.11 11.69
N ASP A 300 -21.55 -20.15 12.12
CA ASP A 300 -23.02 -20.21 12.06
C ASP A 300 -23.68 -19.02 12.79
N ALA A 301 -23.06 -18.56 13.89
CA ALA A 301 -23.53 -17.40 14.65
C ALA A 301 -23.38 -16.10 13.86
N GLU A 302 -22.22 -15.86 13.23
CA GLU A 302 -21.98 -14.66 12.40
C GLU A 302 -22.90 -14.65 11.17
N LEU A 303 -23.11 -15.79 10.53
CA LEU A 303 -24.03 -15.91 9.41
C LEU A 303 -25.49 -15.65 9.82
N ALA A 304 -25.89 -16.16 10.99
CA ALA A 304 -27.22 -15.92 11.54
C ALA A 304 -27.42 -14.41 11.88
N GLU A 305 -26.40 -13.78 12.48
CA GLU A 305 -26.44 -12.35 12.81
C GLU A 305 -26.50 -11.49 11.53
N ALA A 306 -25.68 -11.78 10.51
CA ALA A 306 -25.73 -11.07 9.23
C ALA A 306 -27.14 -11.16 8.58
N LYS A 307 -27.75 -12.35 8.56
CA LYS A 307 -29.11 -12.56 8.08
C LYS A 307 -30.14 -11.82 8.94
N HIS A 308 -29.98 -11.82 10.26
CA HIS A 308 -30.84 -11.08 11.20
C HIS A 308 -30.79 -9.58 10.94
N ILE A 309 -29.60 -9.01 10.76
CA ILE A 309 -29.43 -7.59 10.41
C ILE A 309 -30.18 -7.25 9.14
N LEU A 310 -30.06 -8.05 8.07
CA LEU A 310 -30.77 -7.81 6.82
C LEU A 310 -32.28 -7.89 6.96
N ALA A 311 -32.79 -8.74 7.86
CA ALA A 311 -34.21 -8.93 8.10
C ALA A 311 -34.83 -7.85 8.99
N THR A 312 -34.08 -7.29 9.93
CA THR A 312 -34.63 -6.44 11.00
C THR A 312 -34.20 -4.98 10.94
N VAL A 313 -32.99 -4.69 10.43
CA VAL A 313 -32.49 -3.33 10.33
C VAL A 313 -33.12 -2.63 9.13
N PRO A 314 -33.70 -1.41 9.27
CA PRO A 314 -34.33 -0.70 8.19
C PRO A 314 -33.39 -0.40 7.00
N ASP A 315 -33.88 -0.51 5.79
CA ASP A 315 -33.14 -0.14 4.58
C ASP A 315 -33.21 1.37 4.34
N ILE A 316 -32.38 2.09 5.11
CA ILE A 316 -32.28 3.55 5.06
C ILE A 316 -30.98 3.90 4.32
N LYS A 317 -31.07 4.62 3.21
CA LYS A 317 -29.88 5.09 2.48
C LYS A 317 -29.14 6.14 3.30
N LYS A 318 -27.81 6.04 3.31
CA LYS A 318 -26.94 7.10 3.81
C LYS A 318 -26.50 7.97 2.63
N GLU A 319 -26.54 9.29 2.80
CA GLU A 319 -25.87 10.23 1.88
C GLU A 319 -24.37 10.20 2.12
N GLY A 320 -23.59 10.23 1.04
CA GLY A 320 -22.13 10.13 1.10
C GLY A 320 -21.62 8.70 1.27
N ASP A 321 -20.33 8.58 1.50
CA ASP A 321 -19.68 7.27 1.67
C ASP A 321 -19.78 6.76 3.12
N PHE A 322 -19.49 5.46 3.31
CA PHE A 322 -19.38 4.87 4.64
C PHE A 322 -17.98 5.13 5.20
N GLU A 323 -17.95 5.37 6.49
CA GLU A 323 -16.73 5.46 7.27
C GLU A 323 -16.65 4.29 8.26
N SER A 324 -15.45 3.94 8.72
CA SER A 324 -15.27 2.90 9.75
C SER A 324 -16.06 3.17 11.03
N GLN A 325 -16.28 4.45 11.36
CA GLN A 325 -17.11 4.88 12.49
C GLN A 325 -18.60 4.56 12.32
N ASP A 326 -19.12 4.52 11.09
CA ASP A 326 -20.52 4.19 10.86
C ASP A 326 -20.88 2.78 11.31
N LEU A 327 -19.92 1.85 11.15
CA LEU A 327 -20.11 0.48 11.65
C LEU A 327 -20.10 0.45 13.20
N ALA A 328 -19.15 1.14 13.83
CA ALA A 328 -19.06 1.25 15.27
C ALA A 328 -20.30 1.96 15.88
N ASN A 329 -20.83 2.97 15.20
CA ASN A 329 -22.04 3.72 15.57
C ASN A 329 -23.35 3.02 15.19
N LYS A 330 -23.26 1.81 14.60
CA LYS A 330 -24.41 1.00 14.18
C LYS A 330 -25.36 1.73 13.23
N VAL A 331 -24.81 2.52 12.31
CA VAL A 331 -25.59 3.22 11.27
C VAL A 331 -26.31 2.17 10.41
N PRO A 332 -27.65 2.22 10.26
CA PRO A 332 -28.43 1.17 9.59
C PRO A 332 -27.92 0.80 8.19
N ALA A 333 -27.60 1.79 7.36
CA ALA A 333 -27.07 1.55 6.02
C ALA A 333 -25.73 0.81 6.04
N ALA A 334 -24.81 1.17 6.95
CA ALA A 334 -23.52 0.50 7.11
C ALA A 334 -23.68 -0.94 7.59
N LEU A 335 -24.53 -1.17 8.63
CA LEU A 335 -24.81 -2.51 9.14
C LEU A 335 -25.32 -3.43 8.03
N ARG A 336 -26.28 -2.98 7.24
CA ARG A 336 -26.86 -3.77 6.13
C ARG A 336 -25.84 -4.03 5.03
N TYR A 337 -25.07 -3.01 4.65
CA TYR A 337 -24.03 -3.13 3.62
C TYR A 337 -23.00 -4.21 4.01
N PHE A 338 -22.45 -4.14 5.22
CA PHE A 338 -21.45 -5.10 5.67
C PHE A 338 -22.03 -6.49 5.93
N ALA A 339 -23.28 -6.59 6.41
CA ALA A 339 -23.96 -7.87 6.54
C ALA A 339 -24.14 -8.57 5.19
N GLN A 340 -24.54 -7.83 4.16
CA GLN A 340 -24.67 -8.38 2.80
C GLN A 340 -23.31 -8.82 2.25
N ARG A 341 -22.27 -7.99 2.37
CA ARG A 341 -20.92 -8.35 1.94
C ARG A 341 -20.39 -9.58 2.67
N ALA A 342 -20.64 -9.70 3.97
CA ALA A 342 -20.25 -10.86 4.75
C ALA A 342 -20.87 -12.15 4.21
N ILE A 343 -22.17 -12.13 3.89
CA ILE A 343 -22.86 -13.27 3.26
C ILE A 343 -22.28 -13.56 1.88
N ASP A 344 -22.12 -12.55 1.04
CA ASP A 344 -21.57 -12.70 -0.30
C ASP A 344 -20.14 -13.29 -0.27
N CYS A 345 -19.29 -12.81 0.63
CA CYS A 345 -17.96 -13.35 0.83
C CYS A 345 -18.00 -14.81 1.30
N HIS A 346 -18.90 -15.14 2.25
CA HIS A 346 -19.06 -16.52 2.74
C HIS A 346 -19.50 -17.48 1.64
N GLU A 347 -20.45 -17.07 0.80
CA GLU A 347 -21.00 -17.89 -0.28
C GLU A 347 -20.04 -18.07 -1.46
N LYS A 348 -19.25 -17.03 -1.77
CA LYS A 348 -18.32 -17.00 -2.92
C LYS A 348 -16.88 -17.37 -2.55
N SER A 349 -16.57 -17.53 -1.26
CA SER A 349 -15.19 -17.72 -0.82
C SER A 349 -14.60 -19.04 -1.33
N THR A 350 -13.39 -18.95 -1.85
CA THR A 350 -12.47 -20.09 -1.97
C THR A 350 -11.86 -20.40 -0.61
N PRO A 351 -11.32 -21.62 -0.38
CA PRO A 351 -10.67 -21.95 0.89
C PRO A 351 -9.43 -21.10 1.19
N SER A 352 -8.75 -20.64 0.16
CA SER A 352 -7.51 -19.86 0.23
C SER A 352 -7.19 -19.24 -1.12
N HIS A 353 -6.19 -18.36 -1.15
CA HIS A 353 -5.55 -17.90 -2.37
C HIS A 353 -4.03 -17.94 -2.23
N GLU A 354 -3.33 -18.00 -3.36
CA GLU A 354 -1.87 -17.95 -3.39
C GLU A 354 -1.40 -16.53 -3.57
N CYS A 355 -0.50 -16.08 -2.69
CA CYS A 355 0.17 -14.79 -2.80
C CYS A 355 1.65 -14.99 -3.12
N ARG A 356 2.13 -14.31 -4.13
CA ARG A 356 3.54 -14.24 -4.46
C ARG A 356 4.26 -13.34 -3.45
N LEU A 357 5.46 -13.77 -3.02
CA LEU A 357 6.39 -12.99 -2.24
C LEU A 357 7.72 -12.88 -3.00
N THR A 358 8.38 -11.74 -2.87
CA THR A 358 9.72 -11.52 -3.40
C THR A 358 10.58 -10.90 -2.32
N ALA A 359 11.76 -11.47 -2.07
CA ALA A 359 12.80 -10.86 -1.27
C ALA A 359 14.01 -10.53 -2.16
N ILE A 360 14.57 -9.35 -1.97
CA ILE A 360 15.78 -8.90 -2.68
C ILE A 360 16.79 -8.46 -1.62
N GLU A 361 18.00 -9.01 -1.66
CA GLU A 361 19.07 -8.61 -0.78
C GLU A 361 20.25 -8.06 -1.56
N ILE A 362 20.89 -7.04 -1.00
CA ILE A 362 22.14 -6.47 -1.49
C ILE A 362 23.19 -6.66 -0.38
N GLY A 363 23.98 -7.70 -0.51
CA GLY A 363 24.91 -8.15 0.53
C GLY A 363 24.21 -8.42 1.85
N SER A 364 24.84 -8.02 2.94
CA SER A 364 24.28 -8.05 4.31
C SER A 364 23.71 -6.69 4.75
N GLN A 365 23.71 -5.71 3.86
CA GLN A 365 23.41 -4.33 4.22
C GLN A 365 21.95 -3.96 4.00
N LEU A 366 21.31 -4.44 2.94
CA LEU A 366 19.97 -4.00 2.54
C LEU A 366 19.11 -5.14 2.03
N ALA A 367 17.88 -5.24 2.54
CA ALA A 367 16.87 -6.15 2.04
C ALA A 367 15.56 -5.42 1.73
N PHE A 368 14.82 -5.97 0.76
CA PHE A 368 13.45 -5.59 0.42
C PHE A 368 12.59 -6.84 0.46
N VAL A 369 11.41 -6.76 1.07
CA VAL A 369 10.46 -7.87 1.18
C VAL A 369 9.08 -7.39 0.78
N SER A 370 8.49 -7.99 -0.24
CA SER A 370 7.12 -7.68 -0.67
C SER A 370 6.10 -8.44 0.15
N LEU A 371 4.99 -7.79 0.50
CA LEU A 371 3.84 -8.37 1.18
C LEU A 371 2.55 -8.10 0.40
N PRO A 372 1.61 -9.07 0.35
CA PRO A 372 0.31 -8.87 -0.28
C PRO A 372 -0.62 -8.06 0.63
N GLY A 373 -1.59 -7.36 0.02
CA GLY A 373 -2.66 -6.66 0.71
C GLY A 373 -2.18 -5.58 1.68
N GLU A 374 -2.94 -5.39 2.75
CA GLU A 374 -2.72 -4.37 3.78
C GLU A 374 -2.34 -5.03 5.13
N PRO A 375 -1.07 -5.50 5.27
CA PRO A 375 -0.61 -6.12 6.50
C PRO A 375 -0.51 -5.12 7.66
N PHE A 376 -0.83 -5.58 8.87
CA PHE A 376 -0.59 -4.79 10.06
C PHE A 376 0.89 -4.60 10.34
N ASN A 377 1.26 -3.46 10.93
CA ASN A 377 2.64 -3.08 11.16
C ASN A 377 3.44 -4.09 11.99
N GLY A 378 2.79 -4.84 12.87
CA GLY A 378 3.41 -5.94 13.62
C GLY A 378 4.05 -7.03 12.75
N ILE A 379 3.52 -7.24 11.54
CA ILE A 379 4.08 -8.19 10.56
C ILE A 379 5.45 -7.68 10.06
N ALA A 380 5.54 -6.41 9.69
CA ALA A 380 6.79 -5.80 9.25
C ALA A 380 7.84 -5.79 10.39
N GLN A 381 7.43 -5.51 11.62
CA GLN A 381 8.31 -5.57 12.79
C GLN A 381 8.90 -6.98 12.98
N ALA A 382 8.07 -8.03 12.87
CA ALA A 382 8.52 -9.42 12.99
C ALA A 382 9.53 -9.79 11.88
N ILE A 383 9.29 -9.38 10.63
CA ILE A 383 10.19 -9.62 9.51
C ILE A 383 11.52 -8.88 9.71
N ARG A 384 11.49 -7.59 10.09
CA ARG A 384 12.70 -6.81 10.36
C ARG A 384 13.53 -7.40 11.49
N ALA A 385 12.89 -7.86 12.58
CA ALA A 385 13.56 -8.48 13.71
C ALA A 385 14.28 -9.79 13.34
N ALA A 386 13.81 -10.51 12.32
CA ALA A 386 14.40 -11.75 11.83
C ALA A 386 15.38 -11.55 10.66
N SER A 387 15.39 -10.38 10.04
CA SER A 387 16.22 -10.09 8.86
C SER A 387 17.70 -10.12 9.22
N PRO A 388 18.57 -10.75 8.39
CA PRO A 388 20.01 -10.70 8.55
C PRO A 388 20.62 -9.36 8.09
N CYS A 389 19.85 -8.53 7.37
CA CYS A 389 20.34 -7.28 6.81
C CYS A 389 20.19 -6.12 7.78
N LYS A 390 21.13 -5.17 7.71
CA LYS A 390 21.11 -3.96 8.55
C LYS A 390 19.87 -3.11 8.33
N TYR A 391 19.43 -2.96 7.07
CA TYR A 391 18.24 -2.25 6.67
C TYR A 391 17.29 -3.21 5.95
N THR A 392 16.02 -3.24 6.34
CA THR A 392 15.00 -4.07 5.70
C THR A 392 13.76 -3.24 5.42
N PHE A 393 13.46 -3.06 4.14
CA PHE A 393 12.26 -2.38 3.65
C PHE A 393 11.19 -3.43 3.41
N VAL A 394 10.12 -3.36 4.17
CA VAL A 394 8.92 -4.19 3.96
C VAL A 394 7.95 -3.38 3.13
N ILE A 395 7.44 -3.97 2.05
CA ILE A 395 6.65 -3.28 1.03
C ILE A 395 5.29 -3.95 0.94
N GLU A 396 4.24 -3.26 1.38
CA GLU A 396 2.87 -3.75 1.27
C GLU A 396 2.25 -3.48 -0.11
N LEU A 397 1.02 -3.98 -0.32
CA LEU A 397 0.28 -3.86 -1.58
C LEU A 397 1.11 -4.30 -2.79
N ALA A 398 1.94 -5.34 -2.57
CA ALA A 398 2.97 -5.74 -3.53
C ALA A 398 2.80 -7.19 -3.98
N GLN A 399 3.06 -7.43 -5.28
CA GLN A 399 3.18 -8.74 -5.93
C GLN A 399 1.90 -9.59 -6.00
N ALA A 400 0.91 -9.36 -5.16
CA ALA A 400 -0.36 -10.07 -5.14
C ALA A 400 -1.48 -9.20 -4.57
N ASP A 401 -2.71 -9.53 -4.97
CA ASP A 401 -3.93 -8.95 -4.41
C ASP A 401 -4.30 -9.70 -3.12
N SER A 402 -4.62 -8.98 -2.08
CA SER A 402 -5.18 -9.49 -0.83
C SER A 402 -5.93 -8.40 -0.10
N ASP A 403 -6.69 -8.78 0.95
CA ASP A 403 -7.36 -7.84 1.85
C ASP A 403 -6.43 -7.39 2.99
N TYR A 404 -6.98 -6.88 4.09
CA TYR A 404 -6.22 -6.68 5.32
C TYR A 404 -5.58 -7.98 5.80
N VAL A 405 -4.40 -7.87 6.39
CA VAL A 405 -3.75 -8.98 7.10
C VAL A 405 -3.52 -8.58 8.56
N PRO A 406 -4.55 -8.73 9.43
CA PRO A 406 -4.43 -8.40 10.84
C PRO A 406 -3.57 -9.41 11.60
N MET A 407 -2.96 -8.99 12.70
CA MET A 407 -2.36 -9.90 13.67
C MET A 407 -3.45 -10.80 14.27
N LYS A 408 -3.10 -12.05 14.59
CA LYS A 408 -4.05 -13.08 15.05
C LYS A 408 -4.94 -12.64 16.21
N GLU A 409 -4.37 -11.96 17.20
CA GLU A 409 -5.08 -11.50 18.38
C GLU A 409 -6.12 -10.40 18.11
N CYS A 410 -6.02 -9.71 16.96
CA CYS A 410 -6.97 -8.68 16.59
C CYS A 410 -8.36 -9.24 16.24
N PHE A 411 -8.43 -10.50 15.80
CA PHE A 411 -9.70 -11.15 15.49
C PHE A 411 -10.59 -11.32 16.74
N GLU A 412 -10.00 -11.60 17.91
CA GLU A 412 -10.73 -11.70 19.17
C GLU A 412 -11.12 -10.31 19.71
N ARG A 413 -10.32 -9.28 19.42
CA ARG A 413 -10.54 -7.91 19.88
C ARG A 413 -11.59 -7.17 19.07
N GLY A 414 -11.84 -7.59 17.83
CA GLY A 414 -12.74 -6.91 16.90
C GLY A 414 -12.12 -5.68 16.23
N GLY A 415 -12.94 -4.76 15.77
CA GLY A 415 -12.57 -3.59 14.98
C GLY A 415 -12.88 -3.78 13.50
N TYR A 416 -12.75 -2.71 12.72
CA TYR A 416 -13.15 -2.66 11.31
C TYR A 416 -12.41 -3.70 10.45
N GLU A 417 -11.09 -3.79 10.58
CA GLU A 417 -10.21 -4.57 9.70
C GLU A 417 -10.40 -6.09 9.81
N VAL A 418 -11.07 -6.55 10.86
CA VAL A 418 -11.36 -7.98 11.09
C VAL A 418 -12.85 -8.32 10.89
N GLN A 419 -13.65 -7.35 10.42
CA GLN A 419 -15.08 -7.59 10.20
C GLN A 419 -15.30 -8.50 9.00
N PRO A 420 -16.21 -9.48 9.11
CA PRO A 420 -16.66 -10.24 7.95
C PRO A 420 -17.15 -9.32 6.82
N GLY A 421 -16.69 -9.56 5.59
CA GLY A 421 -17.03 -8.72 4.44
C GLY A 421 -16.13 -7.48 4.22
N ILE A 422 -15.29 -7.14 5.20
CA ILE A 422 -14.13 -6.24 5.04
C ILE A 422 -12.89 -7.07 4.79
N ASP A 423 -12.73 -8.14 5.57
CA ASP A 423 -11.59 -9.04 5.54
C ASP A 423 -12.05 -10.47 5.28
N THR A 424 -11.32 -11.15 4.39
CA THR A 424 -11.55 -12.55 4.04
C THR A 424 -10.46 -13.50 4.55
N VAL A 425 -9.32 -12.96 5.05
CA VAL A 425 -8.23 -13.82 5.51
C VAL A 425 -8.53 -14.46 6.88
N ALA A 426 -7.97 -15.64 7.10
CA ALA A 426 -8.12 -16.34 8.37
C ALA A 426 -7.14 -15.79 9.44
N PRO A 427 -7.43 -15.98 10.73
CA PRO A 427 -6.59 -15.45 11.82
C PRO A 427 -5.12 -15.88 11.81
N ASN A 428 -4.79 -17.00 11.18
CA ASN A 428 -3.40 -17.46 11.04
C ASN A 428 -2.67 -16.95 9.80
N ALA A 429 -3.31 -16.14 8.96
CA ALA A 429 -2.71 -15.63 7.71
C ALA A 429 -1.42 -14.82 7.97
N ALA A 430 -1.42 -13.97 9.01
CA ALA A 430 -0.24 -13.20 9.38
C ALA A 430 0.96 -14.11 9.72
N ASP A 431 0.75 -15.17 10.49
CA ASP A 431 1.80 -16.13 10.89
C ASP A 431 2.40 -16.83 9.66
N GLU A 432 1.55 -17.24 8.71
CA GLU A 432 1.99 -17.90 7.48
C GLU A 432 2.78 -16.95 6.56
N ILE A 433 2.33 -15.70 6.43
CA ILE A 433 3.02 -14.67 5.65
C ILE A 433 4.38 -14.32 6.29
N ILE A 434 4.43 -14.09 7.60
CA ILE A 434 5.69 -13.83 8.33
C ILE A 434 6.69 -14.97 8.10
N LYS A 435 6.26 -16.20 8.30
CA LYS A 435 7.08 -17.39 8.11
C LYS A 435 7.62 -17.51 6.70
N ALA A 436 6.75 -17.33 5.68
CA ALA A 436 7.13 -17.40 4.29
C ALA A 436 8.09 -16.27 3.89
N ALA A 437 7.84 -15.04 4.35
CA ALA A 437 8.71 -13.89 4.10
C ALA A 437 10.10 -14.06 4.71
N ILE A 438 10.19 -14.51 5.97
CA ILE A 438 11.47 -14.76 6.64
C ILE A 438 12.24 -15.90 5.95
N ALA A 439 11.57 -16.91 5.43
CA ALA A 439 12.23 -18.01 4.71
C ALA A 439 12.85 -17.56 3.38
N LEU A 440 12.52 -16.41 2.86
CA LEU A 440 13.11 -15.82 1.66
C LEU A 440 14.35 -14.96 1.98
N LEU A 441 14.49 -14.49 3.21
CA LEU A 441 15.66 -13.76 3.72
C LEU A 441 16.75 -14.73 4.19
#